data_027f273cbd751d01e032fc014c197627
#
_entry.id   027f273cbd751d01e032fc014c197627
#
_cell.length_a   1.000
_cell.length_b   1.000
_cell.length_c   1.000
_cell.angle_alpha   90.00
_cell.angle_beta   90.00
_cell.angle_gamma   90.00
#
_symmetry.space_group_name_H-M   'P 1'
#
loop_
_entity.id
_entity.type
_entity.pdbx_description
1 polymer ?
#
loop_
_entity_poly.entity_id
_entity_poly.type
_entity_poly.pdbx_seq_one_letter_code
_entity_poly.pdbx_strand_id
1 'polypeptide(L)'
;MSSGPGQKMVRGGWLRGGLLLVAATTLGAGLWALPFPRSFYGDFPFPGWDWISTLGPYNEHLVRDYGAMNLALGVLLVSAAISTERRLSQVALLTYLAFAIPHFVFHAAQTHHFSLFHNALQLGSLGLLVLLPVVLLVLTTLGVAHIRVKPAERPEHRGGTL
;
A
#
# COMPACT_ATOMS: atom_id res chain seq x y z
N MET A 1 18.64 -29.15 -11.74
CA MET A 1 18.22 -29.03 -10.34
C MET A 1 16.80 -28.43 -10.31
N SER A 2 15.82 -29.27 -10.04
CA SER A 2 14.38 -28.89 -10.02
C SER A 2 14.11 -28.07 -8.75
N SER A 3 13.77 -26.79 -8.90
CA SER A 3 13.27 -25.99 -7.80
C SER A 3 11.87 -26.50 -7.44
N GLY A 4 11.73 -27.13 -6.26
CA GLY A 4 10.48 -27.69 -5.78
C GLY A 4 9.35 -26.66 -5.65
N PRO A 5 8.07 -27.11 -5.58
CA PRO A 5 6.90 -26.25 -5.57
C PRO A 5 6.87 -25.20 -4.41
N GLY A 6 7.59 -25.45 -3.31
CA GLY A 6 7.67 -24.53 -2.17
C GLY A 6 8.42 -23.22 -2.41
N GLN A 7 9.42 -23.19 -3.32
CA GLN A 7 10.18 -21.95 -3.60
C GLN A 7 9.39 -20.91 -4.42
N LYS A 8 8.43 -21.35 -5.21
CA LYS A 8 7.59 -20.45 -6.03
C LYS A 8 6.54 -19.71 -5.19
N MET A 9 6.00 -20.36 -4.16
CA MET A 9 5.04 -19.76 -3.25
C MET A 9 5.66 -18.69 -2.34
N VAL A 10 6.89 -18.87 -1.90
CA VAL A 10 7.56 -17.91 -1.01
C VAL A 10 7.79 -16.57 -1.73
N ARG A 11 8.21 -16.58 -3.00
CA ARG A 11 8.47 -15.34 -3.75
C ARG A 11 7.21 -14.51 -4.02
N GLY A 12 6.08 -15.14 -4.34
CA GLY A 12 4.79 -14.45 -4.52
C GLY A 12 4.20 -13.95 -3.19
N GLY A 13 4.47 -14.62 -2.09
CA GLY A 13 4.01 -14.25 -0.75
C GLY A 13 4.51 -12.89 -0.28
N TRP A 14 5.77 -12.55 -0.55
CA TRP A 14 6.35 -11.26 -0.15
C TRP A 14 5.66 -10.07 -0.81
N LEU A 15 5.48 -10.12 -2.13
CA LEU A 15 4.79 -9.06 -2.86
C LEU A 15 3.35 -8.90 -2.36
N ARG A 16 2.63 -10.02 -2.26
CA ARG A 16 1.26 -10.01 -1.76
C ARG A 16 1.16 -9.48 -0.33
N GLY A 17 2.02 -9.95 0.57
CA GLY A 17 2.06 -9.50 1.96
C GLY A 17 2.37 -8.00 2.07
N GLY A 18 3.36 -7.51 1.33
CA GLY A 18 3.71 -6.09 1.31
C GLY A 18 2.61 -5.20 0.74
N LEU A 19 1.97 -5.61 -0.37
CA LEU A 19 0.82 -4.90 -0.93
C LEU A 19 -0.37 -4.85 0.03
N LEU A 20 -0.67 -5.97 0.71
CA LEU A 20 -1.75 -6.04 1.71
C LEU A 20 -1.46 -5.19 2.94
N LEU A 21 -0.19 -5.11 3.38
CA LEU A 21 0.20 -4.25 4.50
C LEU A 21 -0.04 -2.77 4.16
N VAL A 22 0.39 -2.32 2.98
CA VAL A 22 0.15 -0.94 2.52
C VAL A 22 -1.35 -0.70 2.31
N ALA A 23 -2.09 -1.67 1.74
CA ALA A 23 -3.54 -1.58 1.58
C ALA A 23 -4.27 -1.45 2.91
N ALA A 24 -3.84 -2.19 3.93
CA ALA A 24 -4.48 -2.13 5.25
C ALA A 24 -4.37 -0.73 5.89
N THR A 25 -3.22 -0.05 5.73
CA THR A 25 -3.05 1.31 6.25
C THR A 25 -3.92 2.32 5.51
N THR A 26 -3.99 2.27 4.18
CA THR A 26 -4.84 3.16 3.38
C THR A 26 -6.33 2.89 3.62
N LEU A 27 -6.74 1.63 3.63
CA LEU A 27 -8.13 1.27 3.92
C LEU A 27 -8.54 1.69 5.34
N GLY A 28 -7.68 1.47 6.33
CA GLY A 28 -7.91 1.90 7.71
C GLY A 28 -8.12 3.40 7.82
N ALA A 29 -7.22 4.20 7.24
CA ALA A 29 -7.35 5.66 7.20
C ALA A 29 -8.61 6.09 6.45
N GLY A 30 -8.89 5.48 5.29
CA GLY A 30 -10.05 5.79 4.47
C GLY A 30 -11.38 5.46 5.13
N LEU A 31 -11.49 4.26 5.74
CA LEU A 31 -12.67 3.80 6.46
C LEU A 31 -12.93 4.59 7.74
N TRP A 32 -11.93 5.27 8.29
CA TRP A 32 -12.12 6.16 9.42
C TRP A 32 -12.43 7.59 8.96
N ALA A 33 -11.62 8.17 8.08
CA ALA A 33 -11.73 9.57 7.68
C ALA A 33 -13.03 9.87 6.91
N LEU A 34 -13.49 8.97 6.04
CA LEU A 34 -14.65 9.22 5.19
C LEU A 34 -15.98 9.25 5.98
N PRO A 35 -16.33 8.23 6.80
CA PRO A 35 -17.58 8.24 7.57
C PRO A 35 -17.49 9.08 8.84
N PHE A 36 -16.31 9.21 9.48
CA PHE A 36 -16.13 9.86 10.77
C PHE A 36 -15.06 10.98 10.73
N PRO A 37 -15.22 12.01 9.88
CA PRO A 37 -14.17 12.99 9.59
C PRO A 37 -13.73 13.80 10.81
N ARG A 38 -14.66 14.13 11.74
CA ARG A 38 -14.32 14.86 12.97
C ARG A 38 -13.48 14.04 13.92
N SER A 39 -13.83 12.76 14.13
CA SER A 39 -13.05 11.85 14.95
C SER A 39 -11.66 11.61 14.35
N PHE A 40 -11.60 11.34 13.04
CA PHE A 40 -10.31 11.19 12.36
C PHE A 40 -9.42 12.42 12.51
N TYR A 41 -9.98 13.62 12.35
CA TYR A 41 -9.23 14.87 12.49
C TYR A 41 -8.73 15.09 13.93
N GLY A 42 -9.55 14.81 14.95
CA GLY A 42 -9.21 15.08 16.36
C GLY A 42 -8.43 13.97 17.05
N ASP A 43 -8.55 12.71 16.59
CA ASP A 43 -8.08 11.55 17.34
C ASP A 43 -6.99 10.74 16.62
N PHE A 44 -6.60 11.11 15.39
CA PHE A 44 -5.61 10.33 14.62
C PHE A 44 -4.18 10.52 15.16
N PRO A 45 -3.38 9.44 15.27
CA PRO A 45 -3.67 8.02 15.00
C PRO A 45 -4.36 7.28 16.14
N PHE A 46 -4.42 7.86 17.33
CA PHE A 46 -5.09 7.34 18.53
C PHE A 46 -5.69 8.50 19.32
N PRO A 47 -6.77 8.29 20.09
CA PRO A 47 -7.37 9.32 20.93
C PRO A 47 -6.32 10.05 21.80
N GLY A 48 -6.32 11.39 21.74
CA GLY A 48 -5.38 12.26 22.45
C GLY A 48 -4.02 12.49 21.77
N TRP A 49 -3.83 12.01 20.51
CA TRP A 49 -2.58 12.22 19.78
C TRP A 49 -2.63 13.42 18.81
N ASP A 50 -3.78 13.83 18.35
CA ASP A 50 -4.11 15.06 17.60
C ASP A 50 -3.14 15.44 16.47
N TRP A 51 -2.53 14.44 15.79
CA TRP A 51 -1.52 14.70 14.74
C TRP A 51 -2.04 15.51 13.55
N ILE A 52 -3.34 15.43 13.25
CA ILE A 52 -3.94 16.16 12.14
C ILE A 52 -4.41 17.54 12.61
N SER A 53 -5.09 17.61 13.75
CA SER A 53 -5.65 18.86 14.28
C SER A 53 -4.58 19.89 14.67
N THR A 54 -3.38 19.45 15.00
CA THR A 54 -2.22 20.31 15.25
C THR A 54 -1.74 21.05 13.99
N LEU A 55 -2.00 20.52 12.79
CA LEU A 55 -1.44 21.06 11.53
C LEU A 55 -2.33 22.10 10.84
N GLY A 56 -3.55 22.32 11.29
CA GLY A 56 -4.42 23.33 10.69
C GLY A 56 -5.90 23.17 11.08
N PRO A 57 -6.76 24.11 10.70
CA PRO A 57 -8.18 24.10 11.07
C PRO A 57 -8.93 22.95 10.38
N TYR A 58 -10.00 22.48 11.04
CA TYR A 58 -10.87 21.45 10.51
C TYR A 58 -11.55 21.86 9.20
N ASN A 59 -11.40 21.01 8.19
CA ASN A 59 -12.13 21.12 6.93
C ASN A 59 -12.72 19.75 6.59
N GLU A 60 -14.04 19.61 6.76
CA GLU A 60 -14.73 18.34 6.55
C GLU A 60 -14.59 17.81 5.13
N HIS A 61 -14.70 18.70 4.12
CA HIS A 61 -14.57 18.32 2.72
C HIS A 61 -13.19 17.71 2.45
N LEU A 62 -12.13 18.39 2.89
CA LEU A 62 -10.76 17.91 2.71
C LEU A 62 -10.51 16.57 3.42
N VAL A 63 -11.04 16.38 4.63
CA VAL A 63 -10.87 15.12 5.38
C VAL A 63 -11.63 13.98 4.70
N ARG A 64 -12.83 14.23 4.17
CA ARG A 64 -13.58 13.23 3.41
C ARG A 64 -12.91 12.88 2.08
N ASP A 65 -12.39 13.87 1.36
CA ASP A 65 -11.65 13.65 0.11
C ASP A 65 -10.38 12.81 0.36
N TYR A 66 -9.64 13.12 1.43
CA TYR A 66 -8.52 12.29 1.88
C TYR A 66 -8.96 10.84 2.15
N GLY A 67 -10.09 10.67 2.84
CA GLY A 67 -10.67 9.35 3.11
C GLY A 67 -11.05 8.60 1.84
N ALA A 68 -11.75 9.25 0.92
CA ALA A 68 -12.16 8.66 -0.36
C ALA A 68 -10.96 8.27 -1.23
N MET A 69 -9.95 9.14 -1.31
CA MET A 69 -8.70 8.86 -2.02
C MET A 69 -7.98 7.64 -1.43
N ASN A 70 -7.86 7.54 -0.10
CA ASN A 70 -7.24 6.40 0.56
C ASN A 70 -8.02 5.10 0.32
N LEU A 71 -9.36 5.13 0.28
CA LEU A 71 -10.15 3.95 -0.12
C LEU A 71 -9.86 3.53 -1.56
N ALA A 72 -9.78 4.47 -2.50
CA ALA A 72 -9.46 4.18 -3.90
C ALA A 72 -8.06 3.54 -4.04
N LEU A 73 -7.05 4.09 -3.35
CA LEU A 73 -5.70 3.53 -3.29
C LEU A 73 -5.70 2.12 -2.66
N GLY A 74 -6.45 1.93 -1.59
CA GLY A 74 -6.58 0.65 -0.91
C GLY A 74 -7.20 -0.43 -1.81
N VAL A 75 -8.28 -0.10 -2.54
CA VAL A 75 -8.90 -1.01 -3.51
C VAL A 75 -7.92 -1.39 -4.61
N LEU A 76 -7.16 -0.44 -5.15
CA LEU A 76 -6.15 -0.70 -6.17
C LEU A 76 -5.04 -1.64 -5.65
N LEU A 77 -4.54 -1.39 -4.43
CA LEU A 77 -3.50 -2.21 -3.79
C LEU A 77 -3.99 -3.64 -3.49
N VAL A 78 -5.24 -3.79 -3.00
CA VAL A 78 -5.86 -5.11 -2.79
C VAL A 78 -6.01 -5.85 -4.12
N SER A 79 -6.48 -5.18 -5.17
CA SER A 79 -6.60 -5.77 -6.51
C SER A 79 -5.25 -6.27 -7.03
N ALA A 80 -4.19 -5.47 -6.84
CA ALA A 80 -2.83 -5.87 -7.17
C ALA A 80 -2.34 -7.06 -6.33
N ALA A 81 -2.67 -7.11 -5.04
CA ALA A 81 -2.31 -8.21 -4.15
C ALA A 81 -3.03 -9.52 -4.49
N ILE A 82 -4.27 -9.45 -4.98
CA ILE A 82 -5.04 -10.63 -5.39
C ILE A 82 -4.51 -11.18 -6.72
N SER A 83 -4.32 -10.31 -7.72
CA SER A 83 -3.86 -10.71 -9.05
C SER A 83 -2.40 -11.11 -9.08
N THR A 84 -1.55 -10.46 -8.27
CA THR A 84 -0.07 -10.55 -8.28
C THR A 84 0.54 -10.33 -9.67
N GLU A 85 -0.22 -9.67 -10.56
CA GLU A 85 0.25 -9.31 -11.89
C GLU A 85 1.27 -8.17 -11.79
N ARG A 86 2.39 -8.32 -12.51
CA ARG A 86 3.52 -7.37 -12.44
C ARG A 86 3.10 -5.94 -12.75
N ARG A 87 2.41 -5.74 -13.88
CA ARG A 87 2.04 -4.40 -14.34
C ARG A 87 1.09 -3.74 -13.37
N LEU A 88 0.06 -4.46 -12.93
CA LEU A 88 -0.92 -3.94 -11.98
C LEU A 88 -0.25 -3.60 -10.63
N SER A 89 0.66 -4.47 -10.14
CA SER A 89 1.41 -4.20 -8.91
C SER A 89 2.30 -2.96 -9.04
N GLN A 90 2.98 -2.79 -10.19
CA GLN A 90 3.81 -1.60 -10.43
C GLN A 90 2.97 -0.32 -10.51
N VAL A 91 1.84 -0.34 -11.22
CA VAL A 91 0.92 0.80 -11.29
C VAL A 91 0.37 1.14 -9.91
N ALA A 92 -0.08 0.15 -9.14
CA ALA A 92 -0.60 0.36 -7.79
C ALA A 92 0.45 1.00 -6.86
N LEU A 93 1.69 0.49 -6.89
CA LEU A 93 2.80 1.00 -6.08
C LEU A 93 3.20 2.43 -6.51
N LEU A 94 3.28 2.70 -7.82
CA LEU A 94 3.58 4.04 -8.33
C LEU A 94 2.48 5.05 -7.98
N THR A 95 1.22 4.67 -8.13
CA THR A 95 0.07 5.52 -7.77
C THR A 95 0.07 5.83 -6.28
N TYR A 96 0.36 4.83 -5.43
CA TYR A 96 0.49 5.03 -4.00
C TYR A 96 1.67 5.96 -3.66
N LEU A 97 2.83 5.77 -4.27
CA LEU A 97 4.02 6.60 -4.04
C LEU A 97 3.83 8.06 -4.49
N ALA A 98 3.03 8.29 -5.54
CA ALA A 98 2.67 9.64 -5.98
C ALA A 98 1.91 10.43 -4.89
N PHE A 99 1.19 9.74 -4.02
CA PHE A 99 0.60 10.31 -2.82
C PHE A 99 1.57 10.31 -1.63
N ALA A 100 2.19 9.17 -1.33
CA ALA A 100 2.92 8.95 -0.09
C ALA A 100 4.19 9.82 0.02
N ILE A 101 4.89 10.07 -1.09
CA ILE A 101 6.10 10.88 -1.09
C ILE A 101 5.81 12.35 -0.75
N PRO A 102 4.90 13.06 -1.45
CA PRO A 102 4.54 14.43 -1.07
C PRO A 102 3.99 14.53 0.35
N HIS A 103 3.20 13.54 0.79
CA HIS A 103 2.66 13.48 2.14
C HIS A 103 3.77 13.37 3.19
N PHE A 104 4.74 12.48 3.00
CA PHE A 104 5.93 12.37 3.86
C PHE A 104 6.72 13.69 3.90
N VAL A 105 6.99 14.30 2.75
CA VAL A 105 7.74 15.57 2.65
C VAL A 105 7.03 16.69 3.41
N PHE A 106 5.70 16.77 3.29
CA PHE A 106 4.90 17.73 4.05
C PHE A 106 5.10 17.56 5.57
N HIS A 107 4.95 16.35 6.09
CA HIS A 107 5.15 16.08 7.51
C HIS A 107 6.59 16.33 7.99
N ALA A 108 7.58 15.99 7.16
CA ALA A 108 8.99 16.27 7.46
C ALA A 108 9.29 17.78 7.58
N ALA A 109 8.54 18.63 6.87
CA ALA A 109 8.65 20.09 6.96
C ALA A 109 7.92 20.68 8.20
N GLN A 110 7.02 19.92 8.85
CA GLN A 110 6.18 20.40 9.96
C GLN A 110 6.65 19.93 11.34
N THR A 111 7.89 19.47 11.45
CA THR A 111 8.45 18.89 12.70
C THR A 111 8.45 19.84 13.90
N HIS A 112 8.40 21.15 13.69
CA HIS A 112 8.38 22.15 14.74
C HIS A 112 7.06 22.19 15.53
N HIS A 113 6.00 21.57 15.05
CA HIS A 113 4.71 21.48 15.74
C HIS A 113 4.64 20.35 16.76
N PHE A 114 5.58 19.39 16.74
CA PHE A 114 5.50 18.16 17.52
C PHE A 114 6.72 17.96 18.43
N SER A 115 6.52 17.19 19.50
CA SER A 115 7.63 16.73 20.33
C SER A 115 8.57 15.80 19.55
N LEU A 116 9.81 15.63 20.02
CA LEU A 116 10.76 14.68 19.40
C LEU A 116 10.19 13.26 19.29
N PHE A 117 9.44 12.81 20.30
CA PHE A 117 8.81 11.49 20.32
C PHE A 117 7.75 11.35 19.21
N HIS A 118 6.83 12.31 19.11
CA HIS A 118 5.79 12.31 18.07
C HIS A 118 6.40 12.44 16.67
N ASN A 119 7.42 13.28 16.49
CA ASN A 119 8.15 13.38 15.22
C ASN A 119 8.80 12.04 14.82
N ALA A 120 9.48 11.37 15.76
CA ALA A 120 10.12 10.10 15.47
C ALA A 120 9.11 9.02 15.06
N LEU A 121 7.96 8.93 15.72
CA LEU A 121 6.90 8.00 15.38
C LEU A 121 6.23 8.34 14.04
N GLN A 122 5.89 9.62 13.82
CA GLN A 122 5.22 10.08 12.62
C GLN A 122 6.12 9.90 11.39
N LEU A 123 7.35 10.43 11.44
CA LEU A 123 8.28 10.32 10.31
C LEU A 123 8.78 8.88 10.12
N GLY A 124 8.95 8.11 11.19
CA GLY A 124 9.32 6.70 11.11
C GLY A 124 8.24 5.86 10.43
N SER A 125 6.97 6.02 10.83
CA SER A 125 5.85 5.30 10.22
C SER A 125 5.62 5.70 8.77
N LEU A 126 5.62 7.01 8.45
CA LEU A 126 5.48 7.50 7.08
C LEU A 126 6.67 7.10 6.21
N GLY A 127 7.89 7.14 6.75
CA GLY A 127 9.11 6.69 6.05
C GLY A 127 9.04 5.20 5.69
N LEU A 128 8.55 4.35 6.58
CA LEU A 128 8.31 2.92 6.28
C LEU A 128 7.25 2.74 5.20
N LEU A 129 6.19 3.56 5.22
CA LEU A 129 5.13 3.54 4.21
C LEU A 129 5.58 4.08 2.84
N VAL A 130 6.70 4.78 2.74
CA VAL A 130 7.37 5.12 1.47
C VAL A 130 8.39 4.05 1.10
N LEU A 131 9.23 3.63 2.03
CA LEU A 131 10.33 2.69 1.77
C LEU A 131 9.82 1.31 1.31
N LEU A 132 8.81 0.76 1.98
CA LEU A 132 8.25 -0.54 1.61
C LEU A 132 7.73 -0.59 0.16
N PRO A 133 6.87 0.33 -0.31
CA PRO A 133 6.45 0.35 -1.71
C PRO A 133 7.61 0.55 -2.69
N VAL A 134 8.62 1.35 -2.36
CA VAL A 134 9.82 1.51 -3.19
C VAL A 134 10.55 0.18 -3.34
N VAL A 135 10.80 -0.54 -2.25
CA VAL A 135 11.44 -1.86 -2.26
C VAL A 135 10.63 -2.85 -3.09
N LEU A 136 9.30 -2.91 -2.89
CA LEU A 136 8.42 -3.78 -3.66
C LEU A 136 8.45 -3.44 -5.16
N LEU A 137 8.47 -2.16 -5.50
CA LEU A 137 8.57 -1.70 -6.88
C LEU A 137 9.90 -2.13 -7.53
N VAL A 138 11.02 -1.94 -6.84
CA VAL A 138 12.35 -2.40 -7.30
C VAL A 138 12.37 -3.91 -7.48
N LEU A 139 11.87 -4.68 -6.52
CA LEU A 139 11.82 -6.14 -6.62
C LEU A 139 10.94 -6.63 -7.78
N THR A 140 9.83 -5.93 -8.07
CA THR A 140 9.00 -6.23 -9.24
C THR A 140 9.69 -5.86 -10.54
N THR A 141 10.45 -4.77 -10.61
CA THR A 141 11.20 -4.37 -11.82
C THR A 141 12.35 -5.32 -12.13
N LEU A 142 13.05 -5.79 -11.09
CA LEU A 142 14.17 -6.75 -11.23
C LEU A 142 13.70 -8.19 -11.51
N GLY A 143 12.40 -8.45 -11.59
CA GLY A 143 11.88 -9.78 -11.88
C GLY A 143 11.96 -10.78 -10.72
N VAL A 144 12.34 -10.33 -9.53
CA VAL A 144 12.50 -11.19 -8.34
C VAL A 144 11.15 -11.66 -7.79
N ALA A 145 10.08 -10.91 -8.05
CA ALA A 145 8.74 -11.12 -7.51
C ALA A 145 7.75 -11.84 -8.47
N HIS A 146 8.22 -12.56 -9.49
CA HIS A 146 7.34 -13.19 -10.50
C HIS A 146 6.87 -14.59 -10.12
N ILE A 147 5.54 -14.78 -10.10
CA ILE A 147 4.92 -16.09 -10.30
C ILE A 147 4.74 -16.29 -11.81
N ARG A 148 5.51 -17.20 -12.42
CA ARG A 148 5.19 -17.68 -13.77
C ARG A 148 3.92 -18.51 -13.67
N VAL A 149 2.82 -18.00 -14.14
CA VAL A 149 1.64 -18.83 -14.42
C VAL A 149 2.05 -19.77 -15.56
N LYS A 150 2.15 -21.07 -15.28
CA LYS A 150 2.37 -22.09 -16.32
C LYS A 150 1.17 -22.05 -17.27
N PRO A 151 1.37 -21.86 -18.58
CA PRO A 151 0.24 -21.98 -19.52
C PRO A 151 -0.43 -23.33 -19.33
N ALA A 152 -1.76 -23.36 -19.34
CA ALA A 152 -2.49 -24.60 -19.32
C ALA A 152 -2.01 -25.47 -20.50
N GLU A 153 -1.55 -26.67 -20.20
CA GLU A 153 -1.19 -27.66 -21.22
C GLU A 153 -2.44 -27.93 -22.05
N ARG A 154 -2.37 -27.59 -23.35
CA ARG A 154 -3.44 -28.00 -24.28
C ARG A 154 -3.54 -29.54 -24.20
N PRO A 155 -4.72 -30.11 -24.03
CA PRO A 155 -4.88 -31.53 -24.13
C PRO A 155 -4.43 -31.96 -25.53
N GLU A 156 -3.42 -32.83 -25.60
CA GLU A 156 -3.04 -33.47 -26.86
C GLU A 156 -4.26 -34.23 -27.40
N HIS A 157 -4.77 -33.75 -28.53
CA HIS A 157 -5.71 -34.53 -29.32
C HIS A 157 -4.98 -35.83 -29.73
N ARG A 158 -5.18 -36.92 -28.99
CA ARG A 158 -4.87 -38.23 -29.48
C ARG A 158 -5.70 -38.45 -30.74
N GLY A 159 -5.10 -38.20 -31.88
CA GLY A 159 -5.65 -38.62 -33.15
C GLY A 159 -5.75 -40.16 -33.16
N GLY A 160 -6.94 -40.66 -32.98
CA GLY A 160 -7.23 -42.06 -33.25
C GLY A 160 -7.10 -42.29 -34.75
N THR A 161 -6.08 -43.07 -35.14
CA THR A 161 -6.02 -43.73 -36.43
C THR A 161 -6.96 -44.93 -36.40
N LEU A 162 -8.02 -44.90 -37.24
CA LEU A 162 -8.73 -46.07 -37.68
C LEU A 162 -7.94 -46.81 -38.74
#